data_e5d7bfe3af46ae16675db1631002915e
#
_entry.id   e5d7bfe3af46ae16675db1631002915e
#
_cell.length_a   1.000
_cell.length_b   1.000
_cell.length_c   1.000
_cell.angle_alpha   90.00
_cell.angle_beta   90.00
_cell.angle_gamma   90.00
#
_symmetry.space_group_name_H-M   'P 1'
#
loop_
_entity.id
_entity.type
_entity.pdbx_description
1 polymer ?
#
loop_
_entity_poly.entity_id
_entity_poly.type
_entity_poly.pdbx_seq_one_letter_code
_entity_poly.pdbx_strand_id
1 'polypeptide(L)'
;MTQKEIIVSRAAKMFMAEGVKSVRMDDIARELSVSKRTLYELFGDKEELIYEAICHFVEEAHTRRSAICGEVGNELEAMLVSLRDMIVRAPEVARVRRNLERFYPKVNMRLEANGMMRSKGELREWLVASIERGYLTPTANCDLVVDVLHNCVQGMLVVEYSDDVRSANVVSKVTCSVIIFIRGLCTPAGLEVVDRCFNTYFSNICLSETL
;
A
#
# COMPACT_ATOMS: atom_id res chain seq x y z
N MET A 1 -22.16 2.61 10.48
CA MET A 1 -20.87 3.08 11.08
C MET A 1 -21.13 3.74 12.41
N THR A 2 -20.46 3.33 13.44
CA THR A 2 -20.47 3.98 14.76
C THR A 2 -19.68 5.29 14.74
N GLN A 3 -19.90 6.16 15.73
CA GLN A 3 -19.11 7.39 15.86
C GLN A 3 -17.60 7.10 15.94
N LYS A 4 -17.22 6.02 16.66
CA LYS A 4 -15.82 5.58 16.79
C LYS A 4 -15.23 5.21 15.42
N GLU A 5 -15.92 4.43 14.61
CA GLU A 5 -15.48 4.04 13.26
C GLU A 5 -15.31 5.24 12.33
N ILE A 6 -16.21 6.23 12.41
CA ILE A 6 -16.09 7.47 11.62
C ILE A 6 -14.83 8.23 12.00
N ILE A 7 -14.54 8.35 13.31
CA ILE A 7 -13.34 9.03 13.81
C ILE A 7 -12.08 8.30 13.35
N VAL A 8 -12.03 6.97 13.50
CA VAL A 8 -10.89 6.14 13.10
C VAL A 8 -10.61 6.28 11.60
N SER A 9 -11.64 6.17 10.75
CA SER A 9 -11.50 6.31 9.29
C SER A 9 -11.00 7.71 8.89
N ARG A 10 -11.50 8.77 9.52
CA ARG A 10 -11.05 10.13 9.23
C ARG A 10 -9.64 10.40 9.74
N ALA A 11 -9.33 9.97 10.96
CA ALA A 11 -7.98 10.07 11.53
C ALA A 11 -6.95 9.33 10.66
N ALA A 12 -7.29 8.14 10.16
CA ALA A 12 -6.44 7.41 9.22
C ALA A 12 -6.07 8.24 7.99
N LYS A 13 -7.06 8.87 7.34
CA LYS A 13 -6.84 9.74 6.18
C LYS A 13 -5.94 10.93 6.52
N MET A 14 -6.17 11.60 7.66
CA MET A 14 -5.33 12.71 8.11
C MET A 14 -3.90 12.26 8.40
N PHE A 15 -3.71 11.14 9.09
CA PHE A 15 -2.39 10.60 9.39
C PHE A 15 -1.62 10.19 8.13
N MET A 16 -2.29 9.63 7.13
CA MET A 16 -1.66 9.28 5.85
C MET A 16 -1.29 10.52 5.04
N ALA A 17 -2.15 11.54 5.02
CA ALA A 17 -1.90 12.77 4.26
C ALA A 17 -0.83 13.67 4.89
N GLU A 18 -0.82 13.83 6.22
CA GLU A 18 -0.01 14.84 6.91
C GLU A 18 1.08 14.23 7.81
N GLY A 19 0.99 12.92 8.08
CA GLY A 19 1.85 12.19 9.02
C GLY A 19 1.36 12.28 10.47
N VAL A 20 1.57 11.18 11.22
CA VAL A 20 1.04 11.03 12.60
C VAL A 20 1.57 12.05 13.60
N LYS A 21 2.77 12.61 13.36
CA LYS A 21 3.35 13.65 14.24
C LYS A 21 2.64 14.97 14.08
N SER A 22 2.33 15.38 12.86
CA SER A 22 1.78 16.70 12.53
C SER A 22 0.35 16.85 13.00
N VAL A 23 -0.47 15.82 12.86
CA VAL A 23 -1.89 15.82 13.24
C VAL A 23 -2.05 15.77 14.78
N ARG A 24 -2.77 16.73 15.35
CA ARG A 24 -3.08 16.80 16.80
C ARG A 24 -4.51 16.30 17.07
N MET A 25 -4.79 15.91 18.30
CA MET A 25 -6.15 15.58 18.74
C MET A 25 -7.13 16.73 18.52
N ASP A 26 -6.66 17.97 18.66
CA ASP A 26 -7.46 19.18 18.42
C ASP A 26 -7.83 19.35 16.94
N ASP A 27 -6.94 18.94 16.02
CA ASP A 27 -7.20 19.02 14.58
C ASP A 27 -8.28 18.00 14.17
N ILE A 28 -8.20 16.79 14.72
CA ILE A 28 -9.20 15.72 14.50
C ILE A 28 -10.55 16.14 15.10
N ALA A 29 -10.56 16.69 16.32
CA ALA A 29 -11.77 17.16 16.98
C ALA A 29 -12.48 18.25 16.14
N ARG A 30 -11.71 19.22 15.64
CA ARG A 30 -12.21 20.30 14.78
C ARG A 30 -12.74 19.77 13.44
N GLU A 31 -12.00 18.92 12.78
CA GLU A 31 -12.36 18.34 11.48
C GLU A 31 -13.69 17.56 11.55
N LEU A 32 -13.92 16.85 12.67
CA LEU A 32 -15.11 16.02 12.86
C LEU A 32 -16.23 16.71 13.66
N SER A 33 -16.02 17.96 14.07
CA SER A 33 -16.99 18.71 14.92
C SER A 33 -17.36 17.93 16.21
N VAL A 34 -16.39 17.23 16.79
CA VAL A 34 -16.52 16.53 18.09
C VAL A 34 -15.71 17.24 19.16
N SER A 35 -16.04 17.02 20.44
CA SER A 35 -15.23 17.57 21.53
C SER A 35 -13.92 16.78 21.67
N LYS A 36 -12.84 17.46 22.09
CA LYS A 36 -11.58 16.80 22.46
C LYS A 36 -11.79 15.78 23.57
N ARG A 37 -12.70 16.07 24.52
CA ARG A 37 -13.10 15.16 25.59
C ARG A 37 -13.66 13.85 25.02
N THR A 38 -14.52 13.91 24.01
CA THR A 38 -15.07 12.73 23.33
C THR A 38 -13.98 11.85 22.74
N LEU A 39 -12.94 12.43 22.14
CA LEU A 39 -11.80 11.66 21.61
C LEU A 39 -11.05 10.93 22.73
N TYR A 40 -10.78 11.60 23.85
CA TYR A 40 -10.11 10.95 24.97
C TYR A 40 -10.98 9.92 25.68
N GLU A 41 -12.31 10.11 25.75
CA GLU A 41 -13.24 9.11 26.28
C GLU A 41 -13.29 7.84 25.40
N LEU A 42 -13.14 7.96 24.07
CA LEU A 42 -13.21 6.83 23.14
C LEU A 42 -11.88 6.08 22.99
N PHE A 43 -10.75 6.78 23.06
CA PHE A 43 -9.42 6.21 22.72
C PHE A 43 -8.41 6.25 23.88
N GLY A 44 -8.70 6.99 24.97
CA GLY A 44 -7.76 7.19 26.07
C GLY A 44 -6.65 8.18 25.71
N ASP A 45 -5.88 7.90 24.67
CA ASP A 45 -4.79 8.76 24.22
C ASP A 45 -4.63 8.79 22.67
N LYS A 46 -3.66 9.57 22.22
CA LYS A 46 -3.35 9.67 20.78
C LYS A 46 -2.70 8.39 20.24
N GLU A 47 -1.95 7.66 21.05
CA GLU A 47 -1.26 6.45 20.61
C GLU A 47 -2.26 5.34 20.25
N GLU A 48 -3.33 5.18 21.04
CA GLU A 48 -4.39 4.23 20.73
C GLU A 48 -5.18 4.63 19.47
N LEU A 49 -5.49 5.92 19.30
CA LEU A 49 -6.12 6.40 18.07
C LEU A 49 -5.23 6.18 16.84
N ILE A 50 -3.90 6.40 16.94
CA ILE A 50 -2.96 6.11 15.85
C ILE A 50 -2.99 4.61 15.53
N TYR A 51 -2.91 3.75 16.54
CA TYR A 51 -2.94 2.31 16.37
C TYR A 51 -4.20 1.86 15.62
N GLU A 52 -5.39 2.24 16.11
CA GLU A 52 -6.67 1.87 15.50
C GLU A 52 -6.79 2.45 14.07
N ALA A 53 -6.33 3.67 13.84
CA ALA A 53 -6.37 4.31 12.52
C ALA A 53 -5.46 3.60 11.50
N ILE A 54 -4.25 3.18 11.89
CA ILE A 54 -3.36 2.43 11.00
C ILE A 54 -3.91 1.02 10.73
N CYS A 55 -4.46 0.35 11.74
CA CYS A 55 -5.14 -0.93 11.56
C CYS A 55 -6.28 -0.81 10.53
N HIS A 56 -7.13 0.19 10.69
CA HIS A 56 -8.23 0.46 9.76
C HIS A 56 -7.73 0.74 8.33
N PHE A 57 -6.66 1.53 8.17
CA PHE A 57 -6.06 1.79 6.86
C PHE A 57 -5.58 0.52 6.17
N VAL A 58 -4.94 -0.39 6.91
CA VAL A 58 -4.46 -1.67 6.37
C VAL A 58 -5.63 -2.57 5.98
N GLU A 59 -6.67 -2.68 6.82
CA GLU A 59 -7.89 -3.44 6.52
C GLU A 59 -8.63 -2.88 5.30
N GLU A 60 -8.75 -1.56 5.20
CA GLU A 60 -9.36 -0.90 4.04
C GLU A 60 -8.55 -1.16 2.75
N ALA A 61 -7.21 -1.16 2.84
CA ALA A 61 -6.36 -1.52 1.72
C ALA A 61 -6.53 -2.99 1.31
N HIS A 62 -6.66 -3.91 2.26
CA HIS A 62 -6.93 -5.32 2.00
C HIS A 62 -8.29 -5.50 1.32
N THR A 63 -9.35 -4.88 1.85
CA THR A 63 -10.70 -4.94 1.28
C THR A 63 -10.72 -4.41 -0.15
N ARG A 64 -10.02 -3.30 -0.44
CA ARG A 64 -9.90 -2.78 -1.81
C ARG A 64 -9.21 -3.76 -2.75
N ARG A 65 -8.12 -4.40 -2.33
CA ARG A 65 -7.41 -5.40 -3.15
C ARG A 65 -8.30 -6.60 -3.45
N SER A 66 -9.01 -7.09 -2.44
CA SER A 66 -9.96 -8.20 -2.63
C SER A 66 -11.12 -7.83 -3.58
N ALA A 67 -11.62 -6.59 -3.52
CA ALA A 67 -12.64 -6.11 -4.44
C ALA A 67 -12.08 -6.02 -5.88
N ILE A 68 -10.87 -5.50 -6.06
CA ILE A 68 -10.20 -5.46 -7.37
C ILE A 68 -10.09 -6.86 -7.98
N CYS A 69 -9.72 -7.87 -7.18
CA CYS A 69 -9.67 -9.26 -7.65
C CYS A 69 -11.02 -9.79 -8.14
N GLY A 70 -12.13 -9.30 -7.59
CA GLY A 70 -13.48 -9.65 -8.06
C GLY A 70 -13.91 -8.92 -9.33
N GLU A 71 -13.33 -7.78 -9.64
CA GLU A 71 -13.70 -6.92 -10.78
C GLU A 71 -12.81 -7.12 -12.01
N VAL A 72 -11.57 -7.55 -11.84
CA VAL A 72 -10.62 -7.75 -12.95
C VAL A 72 -10.74 -9.14 -13.56
N GLY A 73 -10.33 -9.26 -14.83
CA GLY A 73 -10.54 -10.45 -15.62
C GLY A 73 -9.70 -11.68 -15.24
N ASN A 74 -8.62 -11.51 -14.45
CA ASN A 74 -7.70 -12.58 -14.08
C ASN A 74 -6.74 -12.18 -12.97
N GLU A 75 -6.06 -13.18 -12.36
CA GLU A 75 -5.19 -13.02 -11.20
C GLU A 75 -3.90 -12.24 -11.51
N LEU A 76 -3.37 -12.35 -12.73
CA LEU A 76 -2.20 -11.57 -13.15
C LEU A 76 -2.54 -10.07 -13.18
N GLU A 77 -3.70 -9.70 -13.69
CA GLU A 77 -4.20 -8.32 -13.67
C GLU A 77 -4.44 -7.84 -12.23
N ALA A 78 -5.08 -8.65 -11.39
CA ALA A 78 -5.30 -8.36 -9.97
C ALA A 78 -3.99 -8.07 -9.23
N MET A 79 -2.97 -8.91 -9.45
CA MET A 79 -1.63 -8.75 -8.89
C MET A 79 -1.00 -7.43 -9.34
N LEU A 80 -1.04 -7.12 -10.63
CA LEU A 80 -0.45 -5.90 -11.19
C LEU A 80 -1.11 -4.64 -10.63
N VAL A 81 -2.44 -4.60 -10.59
CA VAL A 81 -3.18 -3.44 -10.06
C VAL A 81 -2.93 -3.26 -8.55
N SER A 82 -2.85 -4.36 -7.80
CA SER A 82 -2.52 -4.33 -6.37
C SER A 82 -1.08 -3.84 -6.11
N LEU A 83 -0.11 -4.32 -6.89
CA LEU A 83 1.27 -3.83 -6.81
C LEU A 83 1.36 -2.35 -7.14
N ARG A 84 0.62 -1.88 -8.14
CA ARG A 84 0.52 -0.45 -8.47
C ARG A 84 0.01 0.37 -7.28
N ASP A 85 -1.09 -0.05 -6.65
CA ASP A 85 -1.65 0.66 -5.47
C ASP A 85 -0.62 0.74 -4.34
N MET A 86 0.10 -0.34 -4.07
CA MET A 86 1.16 -0.37 -3.06
C MET A 86 2.32 0.58 -3.42
N ILE A 87 2.79 0.57 -4.66
CA ILE A 87 3.90 1.41 -5.12
C ILE A 87 3.52 2.90 -5.07
N VAL A 88 2.35 3.26 -5.57
CA VAL A 88 1.87 4.66 -5.59
C VAL A 88 1.69 5.22 -4.17
N ARG A 89 1.28 4.38 -3.22
CA ARG A 89 1.09 4.79 -1.81
C ARG A 89 2.35 4.70 -0.97
N ALA A 90 3.43 4.11 -1.49
CA ALA A 90 4.65 3.91 -0.73
C ALA A 90 5.22 5.21 -0.11
N PRO A 91 5.21 6.39 -0.76
CA PRO A 91 5.68 7.63 -0.14
C PRO A 91 4.89 8.04 1.12
N GLU A 92 3.56 7.89 1.10
CA GLU A 92 2.70 8.17 2.26
C GLU A 92 2.97 7.19 3.40
N VAL A 93 3.02 5.89 3.09
CA VAL A 93 3.29 4.82 4.05
C VAL A 93 4.69 4.99 4.65
N ALA A 94 5.71 5.32 3.85
CA ALA A 94 7.08 5.56 4.30
C ALA A 94 7.14 6.73 5.30
N ARG A 95 6.42 7.81 5.05
CA ARG A 95 6.34 8.96 5.97
C ARG A 95 5.71 8.56 7.30
N VAL A 96 4.58 7.85 7.27
CA VAL A 96 3.90 7.37 8.48
C VAL A 96 4.81 6.43 9.26
N ARG A 97 5.44 5.45 8.60
CA ARG A 97 6.36 4.49 9.21
C ARG A 97 7.51 5.20 9.93
N ARG A 98 8.22 6.13 9.28
CA ARG A 98 9.30 6.91 9.92
C ARG A 98 8.81 7.71 11.13
N ASN A 99 7.60 8.27 11.07
CA ASN A 99 7.02 8.98 12.20
C ASN A 99 6.73 8.02 13.37
N LEU A 100 6.23 6.81 13.08
CA LEU A 100 5.97 5.78 14.09
C LEU A 100 7.28 5.33 14.77
N GLU A 101 8.26 4.94 13.98
CA GLU A 101 9.59 4.50 14.47
C GLU A 101 10.23 5.56 15.37
N ARG A 102 10.14 6.84 14.99
CA ARG A 102 10.82 7.93 15.70
C ARG A 102 10.06 8.45 16.90
N PHE A 103 8.74 8.58 16.83
CA PHE A 103 7.93 9.31 17.81
C PHE A 103 6.94 8.45 18.59
N TYR A 104 6.61 7.25 18.07
CA TYR A 104 5.62 6.34 18.62
C TYR A 104 6.10 4.88 18.57
N PRO A 105 7.31 4.57 19.14
CA PRO A 105 7.91 3.25 18.98
C PRO A 105 7.07 2.11 19.58
N LYS A 106 6.29 2.38 20.63
CA LYS A 106 5.37 1.38 21.22
C LYS A 106 4.25 1.01 20.24
N VAL A 107 3.70 1.99 19.55
CA VAL A 107 2.67 1.76 18.49
C VAL A 107 3.29 0.98 17.35
N ASN A 108 4.49 1.35 16.90
CA ASN A 108 5.20 0.65 15.84
C ASN A 108 5.41 -0.83 16.17
N MET A 109 5.95 -1.14 17.35
CA MET A 109 6.15 -2.52 17.82
C MET A 109 4.83 -3.31 17.87
N ARG A 110 3.74 -2.68 18.33
CA ARG A 110 2.42 -3.32 18.40
C ARG A 110 1.87 -3.65 17.01
N LEU A 111 2.04 -2.76 16.02
CA LEU A 111 1.65 -2.98 14.62
C LEU A 111 2.47 -4.11 13.97
N GLU A 112 3.77 -4.16 14.24
CA GLU A 112 4.65 -5.23 13.74
C GLU A 112 4.29 -6.60 14.34
N ALA A 113 4.04 -6.66 15.64
CA ALA A 113 3.66 -7.89 16.35
C ALA A 113 2.34 -8.48 15.82
N ASN A 114 1.38 -7.64 15.44
CA ASN A 114 0.10 -8.07 14.88
C ASN A 114 0.18 -8.50 13.39
N GLY A 115 1.36 -8.50 12.81
CA GLY A 115 1.58 -9.00 11.44
C GLY A 115 0.88 -8.19 10.34
N MET A 116 0.39 -6.99 10.65
CA MET A 116 -0.39 -6.14 9.73
C MET A 116 0.38 -5.71 8.46
N MET A 117 1.68 -5.91 8.43
CA MET A 117 2.55 -5.58 7.29
C MET A 117 2.81 -6.77 6.34
N ARG A 118 2.08 -7.89 6.45
CA ARG A 118 2.38 -9.13 5.74
C ARG A 118 1.42 -9.40 4.58
N SER A 119 1.64 -8.77 3.43
CA SER A 119 0.90 -9.04 2.19
C SER A 119 1.50 -10.14 1.30
N LYS A 120 2.47 -10.93 1.80
CA LYS A 120 3.14 -11.98 0.99
C LYS A 120 2.21 -13.13 0.58
N GLY A 121 1.21 -13.47 1.41
CA GLY A 121 0.28 -14.57 1.15
C GLY A 121 -0.57 -14.36 -0.09
N GLU A 122 -1.25 -13.23 -0.17
CA GLU A 122 -2.10 -12.87 -1.33
C GLU A 122 -1.29 -12.83 -2.63
N LEU A 123 -0.11 -12.22 -2.59
CA LEU A 123 0.77 -12.15 -3.76
C LEU A 123 1.17 -13.54 -4.26
N ARG A 124 1.46 -14.46 -3.33
CA ARG A 124 1.78 -15.85 -3.66
C ARG A 124 0.60 -16.58 -4.30
N GLU A 125 -0.61 -16.39 -3.76
CA GLU A 125 -1.83 -17.00 -4.32
C GLU A 125 -2.06 -16.54 -5.76
N TRP A 126 -1.93 -15.24 -6.05
CA TRP A 126 -2.07 -14.72 -7.42
C TRP A 126 -1.01 -15.22 -8.37
N LEU A 127 0.25 -15.38 -7.91
CA LEU A 127 1.32 -15.93 -8.73
C LEU A 127 1.04 -17.40 -9.08
N VAL A 128 0.65 -18.23 -8.09
CA VAL A 128 0.30 -19.63 -8.32
C VAL A 128 -0.85 -19.74 -9.31
N ALA A 129 -1.94 -19.01 -9.08
CA ALA A 129 -3.09 -19.02 -9.98
C ALA A 129 -2.74 -18.52 -11.40
N SER A 130 -1.84 -17.53 -11.53
CA SER A 130 -1.37 -17.04 -12.83
C SER A 130 -0.52 -18.09 -13.58
N ILE A 131 0.24 -18.92 -12.86
CA ILE A 131 0.97 -20.07 -13.45
C ILE A 131 -0.01 -21.14 -13.90
N GLU A 132 -0.95 -21.54 -13.06
CA GLU A 132 -1.95 -22.57 -13.35
C GLU A 132 -2.81 -22.20 -14.58
N ARG A 133 -3.10 -20.92 -14.76
CA ARG A 133 -3.85 -20.41 -15.93
C ARG A 133 -2.97 -20.17 -17.17
N GLY A 134 -1.67 -20.41 -17.07
CA GLY A 134 -0.73 -20.31 -18.19
C GLY A 134 -0.34 -18.88 -18.55
N TYR A 135 -0.54 -17.89 -17.68
CA TYR A 135 -0.05 -16.51 -17.88
C TYR A 135 1.42 -16.36 -17.54
N LEU A 136 1.91 -17.09 -16.53
CA LEU A 136 3.31 -17.10 -16.13
C LEU A 136 3.95 -18.46 -16.46
N THR A 137 5.27 -18.44 -16.65
CA THR A 137 6.02 -19.67 -16.96
C THR A 137 5.98 -20.65 -15.79
N PRO A 138 5.82 -21.98 -16.03
CA PRO A 138 5.81 -22.99 -14.97
C PRO A 138 7.13 -23.06 -14.17
N THR A 139 8.23 -22.53 -14.74
CA THR A 139 9.55 -22.50 -14.11
C THR A 139 9.74 -21.34 -13.14
N ALA A 140 8.76 -20.43 -13.03
CA ALA A 140 8.82 -19.32 -12.09
C ALA A 140 8.80 -19.83 -10.64
N ASN A 141 9.88 -19.58 -9.90
CA ASN A 141 9.92 -19.87 -8.47
C ASN A 141 9.10 -18.83 -7.71
N CYS A 142 7.88 -19.20 -7.29
CA CYS A 142 6.93 -18.30 -6.64
C CYS A 142 7.52 -17.61 -5.39
N ASP A 143 8.26 -18.34 -4.56
CA ASP A 143 8.80 -17.78 -3.32
C ASP A 143 9.87 -16.70 -3.62
N LEU A 144 10.73 -16.97 -4.61
CA LEU A 144 11.71 -15.98 -5.08
C LEU A 144 11.01 -14.75 -5.68
N VAL A 145 9.98 -14.94 -6.50
CA VAL A 145 9.23 -13.83 -7.12
C VAL A 145 8.55 -12.99 -6.05
N VAL A 146 7.90 -13.63 -5.07
CA VAL A 146 7.28 -12.94 -3.92
C VAL A 146 8.33 -12.12 -3.16
N ASP A 147 9.48 -12.70 -2.87
CA ASP A 147 10.55 -12.00 -2.13
C ASP A 147 11.10 -10.81 -2.92
N VAL A 148 11.32 -10.94 -4.22
CA VAL A 148 11.78 -9.82 -5.07
C VAL A 148 10.74 -8.69 -5.08
N LEU A 149 9.47 -8.99 -5.37
CA LEU A 149 8.41 -7.99 -5.43
C LEU A 149 8.18 -7.32 -4.06
N HIS A 150 8.16 -8.11 -3.00
CA HIS A 150 8.05 -7.60 -1.63
C HIS A 150 9.20 -6.65 -1.29
N ASN A 151 10.45 -7.07 -1.58
CA ASN A 151 11.63 -6.26 -1.29
C ASN A 151 11.69 -4.97 -2.12
N CYS A 152 11.19 -4.98 -3.36
CA CYS A 152 11.03 -3.76 -4.16
C CYS A 152 10.13 -2.75 -3.44
N VAL A 153 8.97 -3.18 -2.94
CA VAL A 153 8.04 -2.31 -2.21
C VAL A 153 8.64 -1.88 -0.86
N GLN A 154 9.23 -2.81 -0.09
CA GLN A 154 9.88 -2.48 1.19
C GLN A 154 11.03 -1.49 1.02
N GLY A 155 11.83 -1.64 -0.04
CA GLY A 155 12.90 -0.70 -0.38
C GLY A 155 12.39 0.73 -0.56
N MET A 156 11.19 0.92 -1.11
CA MET A 156 10.57 2.24 -1.22
C MET A 156 10.23 2.86 0.14
N LEU A 157 9.90 2.03 1.15
CA LEU A 157 9.50 2.53 2.47
C LEU A 157 10.68 3.13 3.27
N VAL A 158 11.92 2.84 2.89
CA VAL A 158 13.12 3.40 3.54
C VAL A 158 13.68 4.62 2.80
N VAL A 159 13.18 4.93 1.59
CA VAL A 159 13.61 6.12 0.84
C VAL A 159 13.10 7.40 1.52
N GLU A 160 13.96 8.38 1.64
CA GLU A 160 13.56 9.73 2.05
C GLU A 160 12.95 10.47 0.86
N TYR A 161 11.66 10.67 0.93
CA TYR A 161 10.91 11.48 -0.05
C TYR A 161 10.96 12.94 0.42
N SER A 162 11.85 13.73 -0.18
CA SER A 162 12.10 15.13 0.23
C SER A 162 11.32 16.16 -0.59
N ASP A 163 10.87 15.77 -1.80
CA ASP A 163 10.07 16.59 -2.70
C ASP A 163 9.19 15.73 -3.60
N ASP A 164 8.18 16.34 -4.23
CA ASP A 164 7.22 15.63 -5.08
C ASP A 164 7.88 15.05 -6.35
N VAL A 165 8.85 15.77 -6.93
CA VAL A 165 9.55 15.33 -8.15
C VAL A 165 10.40 14.09 -7.87
N ARG A 166 11.16 14.09 -6.77
CA ARG A 166 11.97 12.94 -6.38
C ARG A 166 11.10 11.72 -6.05
N SER A 167 9.98 11.95 -5.38
CA SER A 167 9.00 10.91 -5.05
C SER A 167 8.41 10.30 -6.33
N ALA A 168 7.98 11.11 -7.29
CA ALA A 168 7.45 10.66 -8.56
C ALA A 168 8.48 9.84 -9.35
N ASN A 169 9.74 10.27 -9.38
CA ASN A 169 10.83 9.58 -10.06
C ASN A 169 11.09 8.18 -9.45
N VAL A 170 11.13 8.05 -8.13
CA VAL A 170 11.29 6.74 -7.47
C VAL A 170 10.10 5.83 -7.78
N VAL A 171 8.87 6.34 -7.68
CA VAL A 171 7.66 5.58 -8.01
C VAL A 171 7.69 5.10 -9.46
N SER A 172 8.02 5.97 -10.41
CA SER A 172 8.14 5.63 -11.83
C SER A 172 9.18 4.52 -12.06
N LYS A 173 10.40 4.69 -11.55
CA LYS A 173 11.50 3.71 -11.71
C LYS A 173 11.14 2.34 -11.14
N VAL A 174 10.61 2.28 -9.94
CA VAL A 174 10.21 1.00 -9.31
C VAL A 174 9.08 0.36 -10.09
N THR A 175 8.08 1.15 -10.52
CA THR A 175 6.98 0.64 -11.35
C THR A 175 7.51 0.00 -12.65
N CYS A 176 8.36 0.71 -13.39
CA CYS A 176 8.95 0.19 -14.63
C CYS A 176 9.77 -1.08 -14.37
N SER A 177 10.58 -1.11 -13.29
CA SER A 177 11.38 -2.28 -12.93
C SER A 177 10.52 -3.49 -12.60
N VAL A 178 9.44 -3.32 -11.85
CA VAL A 178 8.48 -4.38 -11.51
C VAL A 178 7.80 -4.91 -12.77
N ILE A 179 7.37 -4.03 -13.68
CA ILE A 179 6.73 -4.44 -14.95
C ILE A 179 7.71 -5.23 -15.82
N ILE A 180 8.96 -4.76 -15.99
CA ILE A 180 10.00 -5.47 -16.74
C ILE A 180 10.26 -6.86 -16.14
N PHE A 181 10.38 -6.94 -14.82
CA PHE A 181 10.59 -8.21 -14.12
C PHE A 181 9.44 -9.19 -14.35
N ILE A 182 8.20 -8.75 -14.19
CA ILE A 182 7.01 -9.60 -14.42
C ILE A 182 6.91 -10.03 -15.89
N ARG A 183 7.18 -9.12 -16.84
CA ARG A 183 7.22 -9.47 -18.28
C ARG A 183 8.20 -10.60 -18.58
N GLY A 184 9.36 -10.63 -17.90
CA GLY A 184 10.35 -11.72 -18.03
C GLY A 184 9.85 -13.08 -17.55
N LEU A 185 8.78 -13.13 -16.78
CA LEU A 185 8.15 -14.36 -16.28
C LEU A 185 6.92 -14.78 -17.09
N CYS A 186 6.46 -13.92 -18.02
CA CYS A 186 5.22 -14.15 -18.76
C CYS A 186 5.38 -15.14 -19.91
N THR A 187 4.32 -15.89 -20.17
CA THR A 187 4.06 -16.57 -21.43
C THR A 187 3.57 -15.53 -22.47
N PRO A 188 3.41 -15.86 -23.76
CA PRO A 188 2.78 -14.98 -24.72
C PRO A 188 1.40 -14.48 -24.27
N ALA A 189 0.56 -15.34 -23.69
CA ALA A 189 -0.75 -14.95 -23.15
C ALA A 189 -0.63 -13.97 -21.96
N GLY A 190 0.36 -14.18 -21.09
CA GLY A 190 0.64 -13.27 -19.98
C GLY A 190 1.13 -11.90 -20.46
N LEU A 191 1.93 -11.84 -21.52
CA LEU A 191 2.39 -10.57 -22.10
C LEU A 191 1.22 -9.71 -22.60
N GLU A 192 0.19 -10.32 -23.22
CA GLU A 192 -1.00 -9.60 -23.65
C GLU A 192 -1.74 -8.96 -22.47
N VAL A 193 -1.83 -9.66 -21.33
CA VAL A 193 -2.40 -9.14 -20.08
C VAL A 193 -1.57 -7.96 -19.57
N VAL A 194 -0.26 -8.14 -19.45
CA VAL A 194 0.65 -7.09 -18.93
C VAL A 194 0.60 -5.84 -19.82
N ASP A 195 0.61 -5.99 -21.15
CA ASP A 195 0.57 -4.86 -22.08
C ASP A 195 -0.76 -4.09 -21.99
N ARG A 196 -1.88 -4.79 -21.87
CA ARG A 196 -3.18 -4.17 -21.62
C ARG A 196 -3.18 -3.42 -20.29
N CYS A 197 -2.72 -4.05 -19.21
CA CYS A 197 -2.62 -3.43 -17.89
C CYS A 197 -1.70 -2.21 -17.89
N PHE A 198 -0.56 -2.29 -18.60
CA PHE A 198 0.36 -1.17 -18.71
C PHE A 198 -0.32 0.04 -19.33
N ASN A 199 -0.99 -0.13 -20.45
CA ASN A 199 -1.69 0.95 -21.14
C ASN A 199 -2.84 1.53 -20.31
N THR A 200 -3.55 0.68 -19.54
CA THR A 200 -4.72 1.10 -18.78
C THR A 200 -4.35 1.78 -17.45
N TYR A 201 -3.36 1.23 -16.72
CA TYR A 201 -3.13 1.59 -15.34
C TYR A 201 -1.76 2.23 -15.06
N PHE A 202 -0.75 2.06 -15.93
CA PHE A 202 0.63 2.42 -15.64
C PHE A 202 1.22 3.50 -16.54
N SER A 203 0.60 3.79 -17.70
CA SER A 203 1.12 4.74 -18.68
C SER A 203 1.41 6.12 -18.08
N ASN A 204 0.51 6.63 -17.23
CA ASN A 204 0.67 7.93 -16.57
C ASN A 204 1.80 7.97 -15.53
N ILE A 205 2.23 6.80 -15.02
CA ILE A 205 3.30 6.71 -14.02
C ILE A 205 4.66 6.64 -14.71
N CYS A 206 4.77 5.87 -15.79
CA CYS A 206 6.03 5.61 -16.49
C CYS A 206 6.40 6.68 -17.51
N LEU A 207 5.45 7.46 -18.04
CA LEU A 207 5.69 8.50 -19.05
C LEU A 207 6.05 9.87 -18.46
N SER A 208 6.06 10.05 -17.16
CA SER A 208 6.40 11.33 -16.51
C SER A 208 7.88 11.73 -16.60
N GLU A 209 8.74 10.93 -17.23
CA GLU A 209 10.18 11.23 -17.42
C GLU A 209 10.55 11.75 -18.82
N THR A 210 9.58 12.06 -19.69
CA THR A 210 9.88 12.49 -21.08
C THR A 210 9.54 13.97 -21.31
N LEU A 211 9.84 14.86 -20.36
CA LEU A 211 9.89 16.32 -20.59
C LEU A 211 11.02 16.95 -19.80
#